data_ef7edf8ffd5f9fdad9e5c416328c6063
#
_entry.id   ef7edf8ffd5f9fdad9e5c416328c6063
#
_cell.length_a   1.000
_cell.length_b   1.000
_cell.length_c   1.000
_cell.angle_alpha   90.00
_cell.angle_beta   90.00
_cell.angle_gamma   90.00
#
_symmetry.space_group_name_H-M   'P 1'
#
loop_
_entity.id
_entity.type
_entity.pdbx_description
1 polymer ?
#
loop_
_entity_poly.entity_id
_entity_poly.type
_entity_poly.pdbx_seq_one_letter_code
_entity_poly.pdbx_strand_id
1 'polypeptide(L)'
;MMKYLLVEDERFAYEEMKRMMEKLRPDYQLEAWTATVEQTVQFLKHHPVDLMLLDIRLTDGNSFDIFEQIQVTTPVIFTTAYDEHAIQAFKVNSVDYLLKPVEEDDLLAALRKFEQFRVVQSPVTDYRKLEEALMSNCKKNRFLIQKGDAYHYVETSDIAFFYSCLLYTSPSPR
;
A
#
# COMPACT_ATOMS: atom_id res chain seq x y z
N MET A 1 16.04 -11.01 11.43
CA MET A 1 16.02 -11.15 9.97
C MET A 1 14.59 -10.93 9.55
N MET A 2 14.33 -9.98 8.66
CA MET A 2 12.99 -9.60 8.23
C MET A 2 12.50 -10.57 7.17
N LYS A 3 11.28 -11.09 7.35
CA LYS A 3 10.66 -12.02 6.41
C LYS A 3 9.61 -11.32 5.57
N TYR A 4 9.67 -11.44 4.27
CA TYR A 4 8.65 -10.89 3.39
C TYR A 4 8.01 -11.95 2.50
N LEU A 5 6.74 -11.73 2.17
CA LEU A 5 5.97 -12.48 1.20
C LEU A 5 5.84 -11.64 -0.07
N LEU A 6 6.06 -12.25 -1.23
CA LEU A 6 5.82 -11.63 -2.51
C LEU A 6 4.62 -12.32 -3.17
N VAL A 7 3.59 -11.53 -3.50
CA VAL A 7 2.36 -12.01 -4.12
C VAL A 7 2.23 -11.36 -5.50
N GLU A 8 2.44 -12.17 -6.53
CA GLU A 8 2.53 -11.70 -7.92
C GLU A 8 2.28 -12.90 -8.85
N ASP A 9 1.38 -12.80 -9.79
CA ASP A 9 1.08 -13.89 -10.72
C ASP A 9 1.97 -13.87 -11.98
N GLU A 10 2.51 -12.70 -12.33
CA GLU A 10 3.45 -12.58 -13.44
C GLU A 10 4.88 -12.91 -13.00
N ARG A 11 5.42 -14.00 -13.55
CA ARG A 11 6.78 -14.43 -13.22
C ARG A 11 7.85 -13.38 -13.48
N PHE A 12 7.72 -12.61 -14.54
CA PHE A 12 8.70 -11.56 -14.86
C PHE A 12 8.68 -10.46 -13.80
N ALA A 13 7.51 -9.97 -13.40
CA ALA A 13 7.36 -8.96 -12.36
C ALA A 13 7.86 -9.47 -10.99
N TYR A 14 7.61 -10.76 -10.67
CA TYR A 14 8.18 -11.40 -9.50
C TYR A 14 9.71 -11.38 -9.50
N GLU A 15 10.36 -11.83 -10.58
CA GLU A 15 11.83 -11.87 -10.67
C GLU A 15 12.45 -10.46 -10.56
N GLU A 16 11.82 -9.48 -11.16
CA GLU A 16 12.25 -8.09 -11.08
C GLU A 16 12.13 -7.53 -9.67
N MET A 17 10.98 -7.71 -9.04
CA MET A 17 10.75 -7.28 -7.65
C MET A 17 11.70 -7.96 -6.68
N LYS A 18 11.90 -9.26 -6.81
CA LYS A 18 12.86 -10.02 -6.01
C LYS A 18 14.27 -9.47 -6.15
N ARG A 19 14.74 -9.21 -7.37
CA ARG A 19 16.06 -8.63 -7.64
C ARG A 19 16.22 -7.25 -6.99
N MET A 20 15.20 -6.40 -7.07
CA MET A 20 15.20 -5.09 -6.42
C MET A 20 15.26 -5.23 -4.90
N MET A 21 14.48 -6.13 -4.32
CA MET A 21 14.50 -6.39 -2.87
C MET A 21 15.87 -6.88 -2.40
N GLU A 22 16.49 -7.85 -3.08
CA GLU A 22 17.83 -8.36 -2.77
C GLU A 22 18.89 -7.25 -2.84
N LYS A 23 18.77 -6.33 -3.79
CA LYS A 23 19.67 -5.18 -3.92
C LYS A 23 19.47 -4.13 -2.82
N LEU A 24 18.22 -3.76 -2.54
CA LEU A 24 17.88 -2.68 -1.62
C LEU A 24 17.91 -3.09 -0.15
N ARG A 25 17.59 -4.36 0.13
CA ARG A 25 17.52 -4.94 1.48
C ARG A 25 18.07 -6.38 1.51
N PRO A 26 19.38 -6.57 1.39
CA PRO A 26 19.98 -7.89 1.37
C PRO A 26 19.81 -8.67 2.69
N ASP A 27 19.43 -8.00 3.76
CA ASP A 27 19.13 -8.57 5.07
C ASP A 27 17.68 -9.06 5.20
N TYR A 28 16.81 -8.79 4.20
CA TYR A 28 15.45 -9.29 4.16
C TYR A 28 15.40 -10.65 3.47
N GLN A 29 14.62 -11.57 4.04
CA GLN A 29 14.46 -12.92 3.52
C GLN A 29 13.11 -13.07 2.83
N LEU A 30 13.13 -13.51 1.57
CA LEU A 30 11.94 -13.97 0.89
C LEU A 30 11.48 -15.29 1.53
N GLU A 31 10.34 -15.28 2.21
CA GLU A 31 9.78 -16.48 2.85
C GLU A 31 9.04 -17.34 1.84
N ALA A 32 8.27 -16.71 0.95
CA ALA A 32 7.58 -17.40 -0.14
C ALA A 32 7.21 -16.43 -1.27
N TRP A 33 6.87 -17.03 -2.40
CA TRP A 33 6.18 -16.42 -3.52
C TRP A 33 4.86 -17.14 -3.75
N THR A 34 3.76 -16.40 -3.87
CA THR A 34 2.43 -16.91 -4.18
C THR A 34 1.86 -16.15 -5.38
N ALA A 35 1.08 -16.81 -6.21
CA ALA A 35 0.55 -16.25 -7.45
C ALA A 35 -0.98 -16.09 -7.44
N THR A 36 -1.66 -16.54 -6.37
CA THR A 36 -3.11 -16.52 -6.27
C THR A 36 -3.59 -16.10 -4.89
N VAL A 37 -4.83 -15.62 -4.82
CA VAL A 37 -5.52 -15.31 -3.55
C VAL A 37 -5.53 -16.54 -2.65
N GLU A 38 -5.93 -17.70 -3.21
CA GLU A 38 -6.04 -18.95 -2.46
C GLU A 38 -4.69 -19.38 -1.86
N GLN A 39 -3.61 -19.40 -2.66
CA GLN A 39 -2.27 -19.74 -2.19
C GLN A 39 -1.82 -18.80 -1.06
N THR A 40 -2.07 -17.50 -1.23
CA THR A 40 -1.71 -16.48 -0.25
C THR A 40 -2.45 -16.66 1.06
N VAL A 41 -3.74 -16.90 1.02
CA VAL A 41 -4.57 -17.18 2.21
C VAL A 41 -4.07 -18.43 2.94
N GLN A 42 -3.80 -19.51 2.22
CA GLN A 42 -3.30 -20.76 2.82
C GLN A 42 -1.92 -20.56 3.44
N PHE A 43 -1.04 -19.84 2.78
CA PHE A 43 0.29 -19.55 3.29
C PHE A 43 0.22 -18.72 4.59
N LEU A 44 -0.52 -17.62 4.59
CA LEU A 44 -0.60 -16.69 5.74
C LEU A 44 -1.24 -17.32 7.00
N LYS A 45 -2.09 -18.33 6.84
CA LYS A 45 -2.66 -19.06 7.98
C LYS A 45 -1.62 -19.77 8.84
N HIS A 46 -0.48 -20.14 8.25
CA HIS A 46 0.52 -20.98 8.90
C HIS A 46 1.90 -20.33 9.02
N HIS A 47 2.15 -19.25 8.26
CA HIS A 47 3.47 -18.63 8.16
C HIS A 47 3.37 -17.12 8.41
N PRO A 48 3.82 -16.64 9.58
CA PRO A 48 3.88 -15.20 9.84
C PRO A 48 5.00 -14.57 9.00
N VAL A 49 4.71 -13.41 8.42
CA VAL A 49 5.68 -12.58 7.71
C VAL A 49 5.63 -11.15 8.24
N ASP A 50 6.72 -10.42 8.06
CA ASP A 50 6.87 -9.06 8.56
C ASP A 50 6.38 -8.01 7.56
N LEU A 51 6.34 -8.35 6.26
CA LEU A 51 5.96 -7.47 5.16
C LEU A 51 5.35 -8.29 4.03
N MET A 52 4.35 -7.74 3.35
CA MET A 52 3.86 -8.24 2.07
C MET A 52 4.07 -7.21 0.96
N LEU A 53 4.60 -7.67 -0.17
CA LEU A 53 4.54 -6.98 -1.46
C LEU A 53 3.43 -7.68 -2.26
N LEU A 54 2.37 -6.97 -2.59
CA LEU A 54 1.12 -7.57 -3.03
C LEU A 54 0.60 -6.90 -4.30
N ASP A 55 0.56 -7.63 -5.41
CA ASP A 55 -0.16 -7.17 -6.59
C ASP A 55 -1.67 -7.17 -6.30
N ILE A 56 -2.36 -6.15 -6.80
CA ILE A 56 -3.81 -6.03 -6.65
C ILE A 56 -4.54 -7.01 -7.55
N ARG A 57 -4.04 -7.26 -8.76
CA ARG A 57 -4.64 -8.18 -9.71
C ARG A 57 -3.89 -9.50 -9.71
N LEU A 58 -4.58 -10.58 -9.39
CA LEU A 58 -4.05 -11.94 -9.42
C LEU A 58 -4.88 -12.78 -10.38
N THR A 59 -4.33 -13.90 -10.80
CA THR A 59 -4.96 -14.80 -11.80
C THR A 59 -6.36 -15.26 -11.38
N ASP A 60 -6.58 -15.45 -10.07
CA ASP A 60 -7.85 -15.96 -9.51
C ASP A 60 -8.76 -14.87 -8.91
N GLY A 61 -8.35 -13.58 -8.97
CA GLY A 61 -9.21 -12.51 -8.48
C GLY A 61 -8.49 -11.24 -8.04
N ASN A 62 -9.13 -10.53 -7.15
CA ASN A 62 -8.57 -9.31 -6.55
C ASN A 62 -7.90 -9.66 -5.22
N SER A 63 -6.68 -9.17 -5.01
CA SER A 63 -5.95 -9.45 -3.77
C SER A 63 -6.63 -8.87 -2.51
N PHE A 64 -7.58 -7.93 -2.64
CA PHE A 64 -8.40 -7.48 -1.51
C PHE A 64 -9.27 -8.60 -0.92
N ASP A 65 -9.60 -9.63 -1.71
CA ASP A 65 -10.35 -10.81 -1.24
C ASP A 65 -9.60 -11.61 -0.16
N ILE A 66 -8.27 -11.43 -0.07
CA ILE A 66 -7.44 -12.02 1.01
C ILE A 66 -7.89 -11.46 2.37
N PHE A 67 -8.13 -10.14 2.44
CA PHE A 67 -8.49 -9.45 3.69
C PHE A 67 -9.93 -9.70 4.12
N GLU A 68 -10.79 -10.16 3.19
CA GLU A 68 -12.14 -10.60 3.49
C GLU A 68 -12.16 -12.02 4.07
N GLN A 69 -11.20 -12.86 3.68
CA GLN A 69 -11.13 -14.26 4.09
C GLN A 69 -10.36 -14.48 5.39
N ILE A 70 -9.35 -13.65 5.68
CA ILE A 70 -8.53 -13.77 6.88
C ILE A 70 -8.18 -12.39 7.45
N GLN A 71 -8.01 -12.32 8.77
CA GLN A 71 -7.52 -11.10 9.40
C GLN A 71 -6.02 -10.99 9.19
N VAL A 72 -5.59 -10.04 8.35
CA VAL A 72 -4.19 -9.74 8.06
C VAL A 72 -3.76 -8.53 8.87
N THR A 73 -2.78 -8.71 9.74
CA THR A 73 -2.15 -7.61 10.52
C THR A 73 -0.80 -7.21 9.95
N THR A 74 -0.26 -8.00 9.04
CA THR A 74 1.01 -7.73 8.36
C THR A 74 0.91 -6.46 7.53
N PRO A 75 1.89 -5.53 7.63
CA PRO A 75 1.98 -4.38 6.76
C PRO A 75 2.12 -4.76 5.29
N VAL A 76 1.44 -4.01 4.41
CA VAL A 76 1.36 -4.30 2.98
C VAL A 76 1.86 -3.12 2.16
N ILE A 77 2.72 -3.38 1.18
CA ILE A 77 3.01 -2.49 0.07
C ILE A 77 2.31 -3.07 -1.16
N PHE A 78 1.34 -2.33 -1.70
CA PHE A 78 0.65 -2.74 -2.91
C PHE A 78 1.46 -2.38 -4.16
N THR A 79 1.38 -3.27 -5.16
CA THR A 79 1.89 -3.02 -6.51
C THR A 79 0.75 -3.21 -7.51
N THR A 80 0.67 -2.40 -8.56
CA THR A 80 -0.36 -2.55 -9.57
C THR A 80 -0.09 -1.73 -10.83
N ALA A 81 -0.68 -2.15 -11.94
CA ALA A 81 -0.69 -1.38 -13.18
C ALA A 81 -1.79 -0.29 -13.22
N TYR A 82 -2.66 -0.17 -12.20
CA TYR A 82 -3.85 0.67 -12.25
C TYR A 82 -3.93 1.67 -11.11
N ASP A 83 -4.15 2.95 -11.43
CA ASP A 83 -4.33 4.06 -10.48
C ASP A 83 -5.64 3.97 -9.67
N GLU A 84 -6.66 3.26 -10.20
CA GLU A 84 -8.02 3.30 -9.66
C GLU A 84 -8.17 2.62 -8.28
N HIS A 85 -7.24 1.74 -7.92
CA HIS A 85 -7.31 0.95 -6.69
C HIS A 85 -6.61 1.59 -5.48
N ALA A 86 -5.95 2.72 -5.65
CA ALA A 86 -5.25 3.43 -4.56
C ALA A 86 -6.17 3.71 -3.36
N ILE A 87 -7.45 4.03 -3.61
CA ILE A 87 -8.43 4.35 -2.55
C ILE A 87 -8.79 3.11 -1.72
N GLN A 88 -8.83 1.92 -2.33
CA GLN A 88 -9.14 0.68 -1.62
C GLN A 88 -7.96 0.22 -0.75
N ALA A 89 -6.73 0.43 -1.20
CA ALA A 89 -5.53 0.11 -0.44
C ALA A 89 -5.47 0.83 0.92
N PHE A 90 -6.03 2.06 1.02
CA PHE A 90 -6.08 2.80 2.29
C PHE A 90 -7.03 2.20 3.35
N LYS A 91 -7.93 1.28 2.97
CA LYS A 91 -8.86 0.63 3.91
C LYS A 91 -8.22 -0.54 4.67
N VAL A 92 -7.10 -1.04 4.17
CA VAL A 92 -6.34 -2.11 4.80
C VAL A 92 -5.03 -1.55 5.40
N ASN A 93 -4.29 -2.35 6.13
CA ASN A 93 -3.03 -1.93 6.78
C ASN A 93 -1.90 -1.70 5.76
N SER A 94 -2.15 -0.79 4.79
CA SER A 94 -1.19 -0.48 3.72
C SER A 94 -0.16 0.54 4.18
N VAL A 95 1.10 0.23 3.92
CA VAL A 95 2.24 1.13 4.12
C VAL A 95 2.38 2.09 2.95
N ASP A 96 2.26 1.54 1.74
CA ASP A 96 2.41 2.31 0.50
C ASP A 96 1.73 1.61 -0.69
N TYR A 97 1.74 2.31 -1.82
CA TYR A 97 1.14 1.90 -3.08
C TYR A 97 2.06 2.30 -4.24
N LEU A 98 2.50 1.31 -5.01
CA LEU A 98 3.46 1.48 -6.10
C LEU A 98 2.82 1.15 -7.44
N LEU A 99 3.01 2.03 -8.41
CA LEU A 99 2.57 1.79 -9.79
C LEU A 99 3.62 1.00 -10.57
N LYS A 100 3.18 0.03 -11.36
CA LYS A 100 4.01 -0.69 -12.31
C LYS A 100 4.24 0.17 -13.59
N PRO A 101 5.44 0.21 -14.15
CA PRO A 101 6.65 -0.47 -13.69
C PRO A 101 7.18 0.13 -12.39
N VAL A 102 7.51 -0.70 -11.40
CA VAL A 102 8.01 -0.24 -10.11
C VAL A 102 9.46 0.23 -10.26
N GLU A 103 9.70 1.49 -9.89
CA GLU A 103 11.05 2.04 -9.88
C GLU A 103 11.77 1.73 -8.55
N GLU A 104 13.11 1.56 -8.61
CA GLU A 104 13.91 1.25 -7.41
C GLU A 104 13.77 2.32 -6.32
N ASP A 105 13.68 3.60 -6.70
CA ASP A 105 13.56 4.72 -5.77
C ASP A 105 12.21 4.72 -5.06
N ASP A 106 11.13 4.36 -5.76
CA ASP A 106 9.79 4.26 -5.18
C ASP A 106 9.71 3.09 -4.19
N LEU A 107 10.24 1.94 -4.57
CA LEU A 107 10.32 0.79 -3.67
C LEU A 107 11.17 1.11 -2.43
N LEU A 108 12.31 1.79 -2.60
CA LEU A 108 13.14 2.21 -1.48
C LEU A 108 12.41 3.17 -0.55
N ALA A 109 11.63 4.11 -1.09
CA ALA A 109 10.83 5.04 -0.29
C ALA A 109 9.75 4.29 0.51
N ALA A 110 9.06 3.33 -0.11
CA ALA A 110 8.06 2.50 0.55
C ALA A 110 8.67 1.62 1.67
N LEU A 111 9.84 1.03 1.43
CA LEU A 111 10.56 0.25 2.45
C LEU A 111 11.00 1.11 3.64
N ARG A 112 11.46 2.34 3.40
CA ARG A 112 11.78 3.29 4.48
C ARG A 112 10.55 3.66 5.31
N LYS A 113 9.39 3.87 4.68
CA LYS A 113 8.13 4.08 5.40
C LYS A 113 7.80 2.88 6.28
N PHE A 114 7.87 1.67 5.73
CA PHE A 114 7.64 0.44 6.48
C PHE A 114 8.54 0.34 7.71
N GLU A 115 9.84 0.60 7.57
CA GLU A 115 10.81 0.59 8.68
C GLU A 115 10.45 1.60 9.77
N GLN A 116 10.01 2.81 9.39
CA GLN A 116 9.56 3.83 10.33
C GLN A 116 8.29 3.41 11.09
N PHE A 117 7.32 2.79 10.42
CA PHE A 117 6.11 2.26 11.07
C PHE A 117 6.44 1.22 12.13
N ARG A 118 7.43 0.37 11.91
CA ARG A 118 7.84 -0.65 12.89
C ARG A 118 8.49 -0.05 14.14
N VAL A 119 9.29 0.98 14.00
CA VAL A 119 9.92 1.67 15.14
C VAL A 119 8.87 2.26 16.07
N VAL A 120 7.75 2.72 15.51
CA VAL A 120 6.62 3.29 16.27
C VAL A 120 5.78 2.22 16.98
N GLN A 121 5.69 1.00 16.45
CA GLN A 121 5.00 -0.11 17.10
C GLN A 121 5.79 -0.79 18.24
N SER A 122 7.07 -0.48 18.39
CA SER A 122 7.76 -0.77 19.66
C SER A 122 7.16 0.13 20.75
N PRO A 123 6.88 -0.38 21.97
CA PRO A 123 6.22 0.39 23.01
C PRO A 123 7.12 1.52 23.52
N VAL A 124 7.20 2.60 22.77
CA VAL A 124 7.81 3.85 23.17
C VAL A 124 6.70 4.86 23.43
N THR A 125 6.50 5.14 24.68
CA THR A 125 5.56 6.01 25.36
C THR A 125 5.71 7.49 24.97
N ASP A 126 5.56 7.88 23.70
CA ASP A 126 5.45 9.30 23.38
C ASP A 126 4.59 9.57 22.15
N TYR A 127 3.27 9.53 22.36
CA TYR A 127 2.25 9.85 21.35
C TYR A 127 2.41 11.27 20.74
N ARG A 128 3.08 12.20 21.44
CA ARG A 128 3.28 13.57 20.95
C ARG A 128 4.30 13.62 19.80
N LYS A 129 5.35 12.83 19.88
CA LYS A 129 6.33 12.72 18.78
C LYS A 129 5.76 12.03 17.55
N LEU A 130 4.78 11.16 17.75
CA LEU A 130 4.05 10.51 16.67
C LEU A 130 3.15 11.50 15.92
N GLU A 131 2.41 12.35 16.63
CA GLU A 131 1.61 13.41 16.01
C GLU A 131 2.46 14.42 15.22
N GLU A 132 3.60 14.85 15.77
CA GLU A 132 4.52 15.75 15.10
C GLU A 132 5.15 15.12 13.85
N ALA A 133 5.53 13.83 13.88
CA ALA A 133 6.06 13.11 12.74
C ALA A 133 5.01 12.87 11.64
N LEU A 134 3.76 12.59 12.02
CA LEU A 134 2.65 12.44 11.07
C LEU A 134 2.26 13.79 10.44
N MET A 135 2.27 14.87 11.21
CA MET A 135 2.00 16.22 10.68
C MET A 135 3.12 16.75 9.79
N SER A 136 4.38 16.38 10.05
CA SER A 136 5.53 16.81 9.24
C SER A 136 5.66 16.06 7.90
N ASN A 137 5.20 14.81 7.83
CA ASN A 137 5.31 13.98 6.62
C ASN A 137 4.05 13.98 5.73
N CYS A 138 2.94 14.55 6.18
CA CYS A 138 1.67 14.59 5.43
C CYS A 138 1.53 15.85 4.55
N LYS A 139 2.62 16.35 3.99
CA LYS A 139 2.52 17.36 2.92
C LYS A 139 2.28 16.62 1.60
N LYS A 140 1.02 16.32 1.31
CA LYS A 140 0.62 16.06 -0.07
C LYS A 140 0.86 17.35 -0.85
N ASN A 141 1.88 17.39 -1.66
CA ASN A 141 2.24 18.55 -2.46
C ASN A 141 1.34 18.72 -3.69
N ARG A 142 0.52 17.70 -4.04
CA ARG A 142 -0.35 17.70 -5.23
C ARG A 142 -1.63 16.96 -4.98
N PHE A 143 -2.73 17.48 -5.52
CA PHE A 143 -4.03 16.83 -5.59
C PHE A 143 -4.41 16.64 -7.05
N LEU A 144 -4.99 15.47 -7.38
CA LEU A 144 -5.60 15.24 -8.67
C LEU A 144 -7.06 15.68 -8.58
N ILE A 145 -7.46 16.65 -9.39
CA ILE A 145 -8.82 17.12 -9.47
C ILE A 145 -9.39 16.87 -10.86
N GLN A 146 -10.64 16.43 -10.92
CA GLN A 146 -11.37 16.32 -12.18
C GLN A 146 -12.05 17.65 -12.50
N LYS A 147 -11.77 18.16 -13.69
CA LYS A 147 -12.44 19.38 -14.24
C LYS A 147 -13.00 19.04 -15.62
N GLY A 148 -14.31 18.80 -15.70
CA GLY A 148 -14.95 18.27 -16.90
C GLY A 148 -14.50 16.83 -17.17
N ASP A 149 -14.08 16.52 -18.39
CA ASP A 149 -13.60 15.20 -18.80
C ASP A 149 -12.07 15.03 -18.65
N ALA A 150 -11.38 15.99 -18.04
CA ALA A 150 -9.93 15.95 -17.87
C ALA A 150 -9.52 16.01 -16.40
N TYR A 151 -8.41 15.31 -16.08
CA TYR A 151 -7.78 15.33 -14.76
C TYR A 151 -6.61 16.31 -14.77
N HIS A 152 -6.52 17.14 -13.72
CA HIS A 152 -5.46 18.12 -13.53
C HIS A 152 -4.81 17.94 -12.16
N TYR A 153 -3.48 18.05 -12.12
CA TYR A 153 -2.75 18.16 -10.86
C TYR A 153 -2.79 19.60 -10.36
N VAL A 154 -3.14 19.78 -9.08
CA VAL A 154 -3.11 21.08 -8.40
C VAL A 154 -2.12 20.97 -7.25
N GLU A 155 -1.16 21.87 -7.19
CA GLU A 155 -0.22 21.94 -6.08
C GLU A 155 -0.90 22.49 -4.82
N THR A 156 -0.48 22.03 -3.65
CA THR A 156 -1.06 22.48 -2.38
C THR A 156 -0.89 23.96 -2.17
N SER A 157 0.16 24.57 -2.74
CA SER A 157 0.43 26.00 -2.76
C SER A 157 -0.62 26.82 -3.51
N ASP A 158 -1.31 26.20 -4.45
CA ASP A 158 -2.31 26.84 -5.33
C ASP A 158 -3.74 26.70 -4.78
N ILE A 159 -3.90 26.01 -3.65
CA ILE A 159 -5.20 25.77 -3.01
C ILE A 159 -5.43 26.84 -1.94
N ALA A 160 -6.40 27.73 -2.18
CA ALA A 160 -6.77 28.77 -1.22
C ALA A 160 -7.62 28.23 -0.05
N PHE A 161 -8.48 27.22 -0.29
CA PHE A 161 -9.29 26.57 0.74
C PHE A 161 -9.90 25.27 0.23
N PHE A 162 -10.26 24.36 1.18
CA PHE A 162 -11.03 23.15 0.91
C PHE A 162 -12.49 23.37 1.32
N TYR A 163 -13.42 23.00 0.44
CA TYR A 163 -14.85 23.02 0.74
C TYR A 163 -15.42 21.61 0.71
N SER A 164 -15.99 21.16 1.83
CA SER A 164 -16.69 19.88 1.91
C SER A 164 -18.18 20.11 1.75
N CYS A 165 -18.75 19.67 0.63
CA CYS A 165 -20.20 19.67 0.42
C CYS A 165 -20.75 18.31 0.88
N LEU A 166 -21.52 18.29 1.96
CA LEU A 166 -22.32 17.14 2.35
C LEU A 166 -23.47 17.00 1.34
N LEU A 167 -23.37 16.03 0.45
CA LEU A 167 -24.48 15.61 -0.40
C LEU A 167 -25.58 15.01 0.51
N TYR A 168 -26.63 15.78 0.76
CA TYR A 168 -27.88 15.26 1.29
C TYR A 168 -28.48 14.30 0.27
N THR A 169 -28.52 13.02 0.59
CA THR A 169 -29.39 12.09 -0.13
C THR A 169 -30.83 12.43 0.23
N SER A 170 -31.58 12.93 -0.73
CA SER A 170 -33.03 13.11 -0.59
C SER A 170 -33.67 11.78 -0.24
N PRO A 171 -34.61 11.74 0.72
CA PRO A 171 -35.40 10.53 0.93
C PRO A 171 -36.28 10.30 -0.32
N SER A 172 -36.29 9.06 -0.81
CA SER A 172 -37.16 8.61 -1.89
C SER A 172 -38.62 8.90 -1.57
N PRO A 173 -39.42 9.47 -2.48
CA PRO A 173 -40.84 9.57 -2.26
C PRO A 173 -41.49 8.19 -2.33
N ARG A 174 -42.56 8.05 -1.54
CA ARG A 174 -43.38 6.84 -1.37
C ARG A 174 -44.01 6.33 -2.64
#